data_09431c16d69371b4bafcc27f37bc67e2
#
_entry.id   09431c16d69371b4bafcc27f37bc67e2
#
_cell.length_a   1.000
_cell.length_b   1.000
_cell.length_c   1.000
_cell.angle_alpha   90.00
_cell.angle_beta   90.00
_cell.angle_gamma   90.00
#
_symmetry.space_group_name_H-M   'P 1'
#
loop_
_entity.id
_entity.type
_entity.pdbx_description
1 polymer ?
#
loop_
_entity_poly.entity_id
_entity_poly.type
_entity_poly.pdbx_seq_one_letter_code
_entity_poly.pdbx_strand_id
1 'polypeptide(L)'
;MFDFFGLKKKARKIKILIVDDEPDLVQTLQDRLEMNGYSITTAGNGKEGLEKAVQEKPDIVLLDVIMPIMDGLEMLEALRKNPQSKDCAVIMVTARSQRQDIVRAKTCGIEDYIVKPFNLGELIEKIENVLEHNKALVK
;
A
#
# COMPACT_ATOMS: atom_id res chain seq x y z
N MET A 1 -17.52 18.62 4.15
CA MET A 1 -18.31 18.63 2.90
C MET A 1 -19.77 18.34 3.21
N PHE A 2 -20.67 19.12 2.64
CA PHE A 2 -22.10 18.94 2.80
C PHE A 2 -22.73 18.54 1.47
N ASP A 3 -23.78 17.73 1.53
CA ASP A 3 -24.56 17.41 0.34
C ASP A 3 -25.51 18.57 0.02
N PHE A 4 -26.30 18.40 -0.98
CA PHE A 4 -27.18 19.44 -1.49
C PHE A 4 -28.35 19.79 -0.53
N PHE A 5 -28.58 18.98 0.51
CA PHE A 5 -29.56 19.28 1.56
C PHE A 5 -28.93 19.95 2.78
N GLY A 6 -27.66 20.28 2.73
CA GLY A 6 -26.93 20.86 3.85
C GLY A 6 -26.48 19.85 4.90
N LEU A 7 -26.62 18.56 4.62
CA LEU A 7 -26.17 17.49 5.51
C LEU A 7 -24.70 17.18 5.26
N LYS A 8 -23.96 16.92 6.33
CA LYS A 8 -22.55 16.57 6.19
C LYS A 8 -22.39 15.23 5.47
N LYS A 9 -21.77 15.24 4.30
CA LYS A 9 -21.53 14.04 3.52
C LYS A 9 -20.35 13.28 4.13
N LYS A 10 -20.56 11.99 4.43
CA LYS A 10 -19.52 11.14 5.00
C LYS A 10 -18.42 10.92 3.95
N ALA A 11 -17.19 11.33 4.26
CA ALA A 11 -16.06 11.09 3.40
C ALA A 11 -15.73 9.61 3.35
N ARG A 12 -15.34 9.10 2.19
CA ARG A 12 -14.87 7.72 2.02
C ARG A 12 -13.53 7.57 2.73
N LYS A 13 -13.38 6.50 3.50
CA LYS A 13 -12.08 6.18 4.11
C LYS A 13 -11.09 5.72 3.05
N ILE A 14 -9.85 6.15 3.18
CA ILE A 14 -8.75 5.66 2.36
C ILE A 14 -8.46 4.21 2.75
N LYS A 15 -8.38 3.34 1.76
CA LYS A 15 -8.12 1.91 1.94
C LYS A 15 -6.65 1.61 1.73
N ILE A 16 -6.03 0.95 2.71
CA ILE A 16 -4.64 0.50 2.62
C ILE A 16 -4.58 -1.01 2.81
N LEU A 17 -3.93 -1.69 1.87
CA LEU A 17 -3.65 -3.12 1.97
C LEU A 17 -2.20 -3.29 2.41
N ILE A 18 -1.98 -4.00 3.51
CA ILE A 18 -0.65 -4.32 4.02
C ILE A 18 -0.34 -5.77 3.64
N VAL A 19 0.72 -5.98 2.88
CA VAL A 19 1.15 -7.30 2.45
C VAL A 19 2.53 -7.58 3.02
N ASP A 20 2.59 -8.36 4.08
CA ASP A 20 3.79 -8.67 4.84
C ASP A 20 3.55 -9.94 5.65
N ASP A 21 4.56 -10.78 5.80
CA ASP A 21 4.43 -12.04 6.51
C ASP A 21 4.87 -11.98 7.99
N GLU A 22 5.22 -10.81 8.51
CA GLU A 22 5.59 -10.62 9.91
C GLU A 22 4.37 -10.19 10.73
N PRO A 23 3.75 -11.11 11.51
CA PRO A 23 2.48 -10.80 12.19
C PRO A 23 2.54 -9.60 13.14
N ASP A 24 3.64 -9.46 13.89
CA ASP A 24 3.76 -8.39 14.87
C ASP A 24 3.87 -7.01 14.19
N LEU A 25 4.63 -6.95 13.11
CA LEU A 25 4.75 -5.71 12.34
C LEU A 25 3.42 -5.33 11.70
N VAL A 26 2.74 -6.30 11.10
CA VAL A 26 1.43 -6.10 10.48
C VAL A 26 0.44 -5.55 11.50
N GLN A 27 0.39 -6.15 12.69
CA GLN A 27 -0.54 -5.70 13.74
C GLN A 27 -0.22 -4.27 14.19
N THR A 28 1.06 -3.97 14.37
CA THR A 28 1.49 -2.62 14.77
C THR A 28 1.11 -1.58 13.71
N LEU A 29 1.34 -1.90 12.44
CA LEU A 29 0.98 -1.01 11.33
C LEU A 29 -0.53 -0.83 11.24
N GLN A 30 -1.27 -1.92 11.34
CA GLN A 30 -2.73 -1.88 11.29
C GLN A 30 -3.30 -0.96 12.38
N ASP A 31 -2.87 -1.18 13.62
CA ASP A 31 -3.36 -0.40 14.76
C ASP A 31 -3.08 1.09 14.58
N ARG A 32 -1.86 1.42 14.20
CA ARG A 32 -1.46 2.81 14.03
C ARG A 32 -2.17 3.50 12.86
N LEU A 33 -2.29 2.81 11.74
CA LEU A 33 -2.92 3.38 10.56
C LEU A 33 -4.43 3.51 10.74
N GLU A 34 -5.06 2.58 11.43
CA GLU A 34 -6.48 2.70 11.78
C GLU A 34 -6.71 3.92 12.69
N MET A 35 -5.81 4.17 13.64
CA MET A 35 -5.86 5.36 14.48
C MET A 35 -5.75 6.66 13.67
N ASN A 36 -5.06 6.60 12.54
CA ASN A 36 -4.94 7.74 11.62
C ASN A 36 -6.13 7.86 10.66
N GLY A 37 -7.14 7.00 10.80
CA GLY A 37 -8.37 7.10 10.01
C GLY A 37 -8.41 6.26 8.74
N TYR A 38 -7.43 5.42 8.51
CA TYR A 38 -7.40 4.55 7.32
C TYR A 38 -8.18 3.26 7.56
N SER A 39 -8.72 2.70 6.48
CA SER A 39 -9.35 1.38 6.47
C SER A 39 -8.28 0.36 6.04
N ILE A 40 -8.00 -0.62 6.88
CA ILE A 40 -6.87 -1.53 6.68
C ILE A 40 -7.34 -2.95 6.38
N THR A 41 -6.74 -3.56 5.36
CA THR A 41 -6.80 -5.01 5.14
C THR A 41 -5.38 -5.54 5.08
N THR A 42 -5.19 -6.81 5.35
CA THR A 42 -3.86 -7.42 5.44
C THR A 42 -3.79 -8.72 4.66
N ALA A 43 -2.60 -9.05 4.20
CA ALA A 43 -2.32 -10.32 3.54
C ALA A 43 -0.92 -10.79 3.95
N GLY A 44 -0.72 -12.09 4.08
CA GLY A 44 0.55 -12.66 4.55
C GLY A 44 1.50 -13.12 3.45
N ASN A 45 1.09 -13.02 2.19
CA ASN A 45 1.94 -13.35 1.05
C ASN A 45 1.41 -12.65 -0.20
N GLY A 46 2.21 -12.71 -1.28
CA GLY A 46 1.86 -12.00 -2.51
C GLY A 46 0.62 -12.54 -3.21
N LYS A 47 0.36 -13.84 -3.12
CA LYS A 47 -0.82 -14.44 -3.75
C LYS A 47 -2.11 -13.92 -3.12
N GLU A 48 -2.17 -13.96 -1.78
CA GLU A 48 -3.31 -13.43 -1.03
C GLU A 48 -3.43 -11.91 -1.25
N GLY A 49 -2.29 -11.21 -1.26
CA GLY A 49 -2.25 -9.78 -1.50
C GLY A 49 -2.80 -9.40 -2.86
N LEU A 50 -2.43 -10.14 -3.90
CA LEU A 50 -2.92 -9.89 -5.25
C LEU A 50 -4.44 -10.09 -5.33
N GLU A 51 -4.94 -11.17 -4.75
CA GLU A 51 -6.39 -11.44 -4.73
C GLU A 51 -7.14 -10.28 -4.05
N LYS A 52 -6.65 -9.84 -2.89
CA LYS A 52 -7.29 -8.74 -2.16
C LYS A 52 -7.20 -7.42 -2.91
N ALA A 53 -6.06 -7.14 -3.55
CA ALA A 53 -5.90 -5.91 -4.32
C ALA A 53 -6.89 -5.84 -5.48
N VAL A 54 -7.12 -6.94 -6.17
CA VAL A 54 -8.08 -7.00 -7.27
C VAL A 54 -9.52 -6.85 -6.77
N GLN A 55 -9.85 -7.52 -5.67
CA GLN A 55 -11.22 -7.50 -5.12
C GLN A 55 -11.57 -6.18 -4.46
N GLU A 56 -10.67 -5.65 -3.63
CA GLU A 56 -10.98 -4.51 -2.76
C GLU A 56 -10.53 -3.17 -3.33
N LYS A 57 -9.66 -3.18 -4.32
CA LYS A 57 -9.15 -1.98 -4.99
C LYS A 57 -8.64 -0.95 -3.98
N PRO A 58 -7.59 -1.29 -3.20
CA PRO A 58 -7.06 -0.37 -2.21
C PRO A 58 -6.47 0.88 -2.88
N ASP A 59 -6.44 1.97 -2.12
CA ASP A 59 -5.82 3.21 -2.59
C ASP A 59 -4.30 3.10 -2.56
N ILE A 60 -3.76 2.39 -1.57
CA ILE A 60 -2.32 2.14 -1.43
C ILE A 60 -2.10 0.69 -1.00
N VAL A 61 -1.06 0.08 -1.55
CA VAL A 61 -0.54 -1.22 -1.09
C VAL A 61 0.83 -0.99 -0.46
N LEU A 62 0.98 -1.41 0.80
CA LEU A 62 2.29 -1.48 1.45
C LEU A 62 2.79 -2.91 1.24
N LEU A 63 3.88 -3.07 0.50
CA LEU A 63 4.27 -4.37 -0.02
C LEU A 63 5.69 -4.74 0.37
N ASP A 64 5.83 -5.77 1.20
CA ASP A 64 7.14 -6.33 1.56
C ASP A 64 7.72 -7.09 0.37
N VAL A 65 9.04 -7.06 0.23
CA VAL A 65 9.73 -7.74 -0.86
C VAL A 65 9.80 -9.25 -0.62
N ILE A 66 10.26 -9.67 0.57
CA ILE A 66 10.47 -11.09 0.85
C ILE A 66 9.30 -11.69 1.61
N MET A 67 8.61 -12.62 0.94
CA MET A 67 7.49 -13.35 1.51
C MET A 67 7.44 -14.76 0.91
N PRO A 68 6.82 -15.72 1.61
CA PRO A 68 6.65 -17.06 1.04
C PRO A 68 5.59 -17.08 -0.07
N ILE A 69 5.56 -18.14 -0.83
CA ILE A 69 4.58 -18.44 -1.88
C ILE A 69 4.74 -17.54 -3.10
N MET A 70 4.52 -16.25 -2.94
CA MET A 70 4.73 -15.23 -3.98
C MET A 70 5.36 -14.02 -3.28
N ASP A 71 6.53 -13.61 -3.72
CA ASP A 71 7.23 -12.46 -3.13
C ASP A 71 6.64 -11.13 -3.63
N GLY A 72 7.14 -10.03 -3.06
CA GLY A 72 6.61 -8.71 -3.37
C GLY A 72 6.85 -8.26 -4.80
N LEU A 73 7.97 -8.65 -5.39
CA LEU A 73 8.27 -8.28 -6.79
C LEU A 73 7.36 -9.03 -7.76
N GLU A 74 7.14 -10.32 -7.51
CA GLU A 74 6.20 -11.11 -8.30
C GLU A 74 4.79 -10.55 -8.19
N MET A 75 4.37 -10.18 -6.99
CA MET A 75 3.06 -9.56 -6.77
C MET A 75 2.97 -8.23 -7.51
N LEU A 76 4.00 -7.41 -7.43
CA LEU A 76 4.02 -6.10 -8.11
C LEU A 76 3.87 -6.25 -9.63
N GLU A 77 4.61 -7.18 -10.20
CA GLU A 77 4.51 -7.46 -11.64
C GLU A 77 3.10 -7.89 -12.01
N ALA A 78 2.50 -8.77 -11.21
CA ALA A 78 1.14 -9.24 -11.45
C ALA A 78 0.10 -8.13 -11.29
N LEU A 79 0.28 -7.24 -10.29
CA LEU A 79 -0.60 -6.08 -10.11
C LEU A 79 -0.61 -5.20 -11.37
N ARG A 80 0.55 -4.94 -11.93
CA ARG A 80 0.68 -4.04 -13.09
C ARG A 80 0.13 -4.63 -14.38
N LYS A 81 0.03 -5.95 -14.45
CA LYS A 81 -0.53 -6.66 -15.61
C LYS A 81 -2.05 -6.83 -15.55
N ASN A 82 -2.65 -6.68 -14.37
CA ASN A 82 -4.09 -6.87 -14.20
C ASN A 82 -4.80 -5.53 -14.38
N PRO A 83 -5.75 -5.41 -15.35
CA PRO A 83 -6.45 -4.16 -15.59
C PRO A 83 -7.18 -3.59 -14.37
N GLN A 84 -7.57 -4.44 -13.41
CA GLN A 84 -8.30 -4.01 -12.22
C GLN A 84 -7.40 -3.47 -11.12
N SER A 85 -6.08 -3.70 -11.19
CA SER A 85 -5.13 -3.29 -10.15
C SER A 85 -3.92 -2.54 -10.68
N LYS A 86 -3.79 -2.40 -11.99
CA LYS A 86 -2.57 -1.85 -12.62
C LYS A 86 -2.22 -0.43 -12.17
N ASP A 87 -3.18 0.35 -11.74
CA ASP A 87 -2.98 1.76 -11.37
C ASP A 87 -2.93 2.00 -9.85
N CYS A 88 -3.03 0.95 -9.03
CA CYS A 88 -2.99 1.15 -7.58
C CYS A 88 -1.61 1.65 -7.14
N ALA A 89 -1.58 2.53 -6.15
CA ALA A 89 -0.35 3.05 -5.61
C ALA A 89 0.35 1.99 -4.77
N VAL A 90 1.67 1.85 -4.91
CA VAL A 90 2.46 0.87 -4.16
C VAL A 90 3.62 1.57 -3.47
N ILE A 91 3.77 1.32 -2.18
CA ILE A 91 4.97 1.67 -1.43
C ILE A 91 5.65 0.34 -1.06
N MET A 92 6.87 0.14 -1.57
CA MET A 92 7.63 -1.06 -1.24
C MET A 92 8.26 -0.93 0.14
N VAL A 93 8.19 -2.00 0.92
CA VAL A 93 8.85 -2.09 2.22
C VAL A 93 9.98 -3.10 2.06
N THR A 94 11.23 -2.69 2.25
CA THR A 94 12.38 -3.50 1.86
C THR A 94 13.45 -3.51 2.94
N ALA A 95 14.23 -4.60 3.01
CA ALA A 95 15.42 -4.64 3.84
C ALA A 95 16.58 -3.93 3.12
N ARG A 96 17.52 -3.40 3.92
CA ARG A 96 18.68 -2.68 3.39
C ARG A 96 19.50 -3.50 2.37
N SER A 97 19.54 -4.81 2.54
CA SER A 97 20.29 -5.73 1.68
C SER A 97 19.65 -5.94 0.29
N GLN A 98 18.46 -5.38 0.05
CA GLN A 98 17.67 -5.65 -1.15
C GLN A 98 17.65 -4.49 -2.13
N ARG A 99 18.76 -3.81 -2.24
CA ARG A 99 18.87 -2.60 -3.06
C ARG A 99 18.56 -2.84 -4.54
N GLN A 100 18.95 -4.01 -5.07
CA GLN A 100 18.69 -4.35 -6.47
C GLN A 100 17.20 -4.56 -6.73
N ASP A 101 16.48 -5.02 -5.72
CA ASP A 101 15.04 -5.23 -5.83
C ASP A 101 14.29 -3.91 -5.99
N ILE A 102 14.80 -2.84 -5.40
CA ILE A 102 14.20 -1.50 -5.56
C ILE A 102 14.33 -0.99 -7.00
N VAL A 103 15.47 -1.25 -7.65
CA VAL A 103 15.65 -0.87 -9.05
C VAL A 103 14.59 -1.57 -9.92
N ARG A 104 14.42 -2.86 -9.69
CA ARG A 104 13.43 -3.67 -10.41
C ARG A 104 12.00 -3.19 -10.13
N ALA A 105 11.71 -2.87 -8.85
CA ALA A 105 10.41 -2.34 -8.46
C ALA A 105 10.11 -1.01 -9.14
N LYS A 106 11.08 -0.11 -9.21
CA LYS A 106 10.93 1.18 -9.90
C LYS A 106 10.61 0.99 -11.38
N THR A 107 11.21 0.00 -12.01
CA THR A 107 10.93 -0.32 -13.41
C THR A 107 9.48 -0.75 -13.60
N CYS A 108 8.91 -1.50 -12.64
CA CYS A 108 7.50 -1.89 -12.68
C CYS A 108 6.56 -0.74 -12.34
N GLY A 109 7.04 0.27 -11.63
CA GLY A 109 6.25 1.43 -11.22
C GLY A 109 5.81 1.34 -9.77
N ILE A 110 6.51 2.06 -8.91
CA ILE A 110 6.12 2.24 -7.50
C ILE A 110 6.13 3.73 -7.19
N GLU A 111 5.34 4.13 -6.22
CA GLU A 111 5.26 5.54 -5.82
C GLU A 111 6.38 5.91 -4.86
N ASP A 112 6.77 4.98 -3.99
CA ASP A 112 7.86 5.21 -3.05
C ASP A 112 8.32 3.88 -2.46
N TYR A 113 9.35 3.92 -1.64
CA TYR A 113 9.82 2.77 -0.88
C TYR A 113 10.31 3.22 0.49
N ILE A 114 10.36 2.30 1.44
CA ILE A 114 10.89 2.53 2.77
C ILE A 114 11.73 1.34 3.20
N VAL A 115 12.84 1.60 3.88
CA VAL A 115 13.80 0.55 4.29
C VAL A 115 13.57 0.16 5.74
N LYS A 116 13.47 -1.14 6.01
CA LYS A 116 13.39 -1.67 7.37
C LYS A 116 14.77 -1.64 8.05
N PRO A 117 14.85 -1.32 9.33
CA PRO A 117 13.78 -0.84 10.19
C PRO A 117 13.46 0.63 9.92
N PHE A 118 12.19 1.00 10.03
CA PHE A 118 11.74 2.39 9.84
C PHE A 118 10.92 2.83 11.05
N ASN A 119 10.74 4.13 11.22
CA ASN A 119 9.80 4.63 12.21
C ASN A 119 8.44 4.87 11.58
N LEU A 120 7.39 4.78 12.38
CA LEU A 120 6.02 4.91 11.88
C LEU A 120 5.73 6.30 11.32
N GLY A 121 6.34 7.33 11.89
CA GLY A 121 6.17 8.69 11.39
C GLY A 121 6.66 8.85 9.97
N GLU A 122 7.79 8.24 9.63
CA GLU A 122 8.34 8.24 8.27
C GLU A 122 7.39 7.56 7.29
N LEU A 123 6.85 6.40 7.68
CA LEU A 123 5.91 5.68 6.83
C LEU A 123 4.64 6.48 6.60
N ILE A 124 4.07 7.06 7.66
CA ILE A 124 2.86 7.88 7.56
C ILE A 124 3.08 9.07 6.64
N GLU A 125 4.23 9.73 6.76
CA GLU A 125 4.58 10.85 5.88
C GLU A 125 4.62 10.41 4.42
N LYS A 126 5.21 9.27 4.12
CA LYS A 126 5.26 8.73 2.75
C LYS A 126 3.86 8.42 2.22
N ILE A 127 3.00 7.83 3.06
CA ILE A 127 1.61 7.56 2.70
C ILE A 127 0.88 8.86 2.36
N GLU A 128 1.01 9.87 3.21
CA GLU A 128 0.38 11.17 2.99
C GLU A 128 0.86 11.82 1.70
N ASN A 129 2.17 11.76 1.42
CA ASN A 129 2.74 12.30 0.19
C ASN A 129 2.20 11.60 -1.06
N VAL A 130 2.08 10.29 -1.01
CA VAL A 130 1.54 9.51 -2.14
C VAL A 130 0.07 9.86 -2.37
N LEU A 131 -0.72 9.95 -1.31
CA LEU A 131 -2.14 10.31 -1.42
C LEU A 131 -2.32 11.73 -1.97
N GLU A 132 -1.51 12.67 -1.53
CA GLU A 132 -1.55 14.04 -2.00
C GLU A 132 -1.19 14.15 -3.48
N HIS A 133 -0.17 13.43 -3.91
CA HIS A 133 0.27 13.39 -5.30
C HIS A 133 -0.83 12.81 -6.20
N ASN A 134 -1.43 11.70 -5.81
CA ASN A 134 -2.50 11.07 -6.58
C ASN A 134 -3.73 11.96 -6.68
N LYS A 135 -4.07 12.67 -5.61
CA LYS A 135 -5.17 13.62 -5.59
C LYS A 135 -4.94 14.75 -6.58
N ALA A 136 -3.70 15.24 -6.68
CA ALA A 136 -3.35 16.29 -7.62
C ALA A 136 -3.47 15.83 -9.08
N LEU A 137 -3.21 14.55 -9.37
CA LEU A 137 -3.30 13.98 -10.71
C LEU A 137 -4.74 13.74 -11.16
N VAL A 138 -5.67 13.63 -10.25
CA VAL A 138 -7.09 13.33 -10.54
C VAL A 138 -7.88 14.60 -10.90
N LYS A 139 -7.32 15.74 -10.68
CA LYS A 139 -8.00 17.00 -11.01
C LYS A 139 -8.18 17.22 -12.51
#